data_d5391755fedabad38d70b6cd27dced13
#
_entry.id   d5391755fedabad38d70b6cd27dced13
#
_cell.length_a   1.000
_cell.length_b   1.000
_cell.length_c   1.000
_cell.angle_alpha   90.00
_cell.angle_beta   90.00
_cell.angle_gamma   90.00
#
_symmetry.space_group_name_H-M   'P 1'
#
loop_
_entity.id
_entity.type
_entity.pdbx_description
1 polymer ?
#
loop_
_entity_poly.entity_id
_entity_poly.type
_entity_poly.pdbx_seq_one_letter_code
_entity_poly.pdbx_strand_id
1 'polypeptide(L)'
;MRPSKTVVLTFDDGPSALTPQFLDLLKQYNAKAVFFCVGEQIQKYPEVLRRMKTEGHLVANHTFSHQPRNLLHTQRLIDEIKRTDAVLAELAIHTSLFRPPYGITNPPLARAIRATQKKTIGWDIRSLDTVITDEDRLFRRITRKLSAGNIILMHDKFERSLHVLERLLQYLKDNNYTITTDF
;
A
#
# COMPACT_ATOMS: atom_id res chain seq x y z
N MET A 1 -28.34 11.32 -8.99
CA MET A 1 -27.27 10.92 -8.04
C MET A 1 -25.98 11.60 -8.49
N ARG A 2 -25.25 12.31 -7.61
CA ARG A 2 -23.88 12.71 -7.93
C ARG A 2 -23.03 11.45 -8.05
N PRO A 3 -22.10 11.33 -9.04
CA PRO A 3 -21.20 10.20 -9.09
C PRO A 3 -20.43 10.12 -7.77
N SER A 4 -20.31 8.90 -7.21
CA SER A 4 -19.57 8.70 -5.96
C SER A 4 -18.10 9.06 -6.19
N LYS A 5 -17.58 10.00 -5.41
CA LYS A 5 -16.15 10.34 -5.43
C LYS A 5 -15.42 9.24 -4.66
N THR A 6 -14.94 8.22 -5.35
CA THR A 6 -14.15 7.14 -4.72
C THR A 6 -12.66 7.44 -4.74
N VAL A 7 -11.92 6.98 -3.75
CA VAL A 7 -10.46 6.96 -3.71
C VAL A 7 -9.95 5.67 -3.09
N VAL A 8 -8.75 5.25 -3.44
CA VAL A 8 -8.08 4.11 -2.86
C VAL A 8 -6.89 4.58 -2.02
N LEU A 9 -6.88 4.26 -0.73
CA LEU A 9 -5.73 4.47 0.14
C LEU A 9 -4.80 3.26 0.07
N THR A 10 -3.53 3.49 -0.20
CA THR A 10 -2.53 2.42 -0.27
C THR A 10 -1.30 2.76 0.56
N PHE A 11 -0.74 1.73 1.23
CA PHE A 11 0.44 1.84 2.06
C PHE A 11 1.49 0.84 1.58
N ASP A 12 2.72 1.30 1.38
CA ASP A 12 3.86 0.49 0.94
C ASP A 12 4.85 0.28 2.08
N ASP A 13 5.73 -0.70 1.92
CA ASP A 13 6.89 -1.04 2.78
C ASP A 13 6.54 -1.70 4.13
N GLY A 14 5.28 -1.79 4.50
CA GLY A 14 4.85 -2.41 5.74
C GLY A 14 4.86 -3.95 5.76
N PRO A 15 4.37 -4.55 6.86
CA PRO A 15 3.97 -3.88 8.10
C PRO A 15 5.16 -3.32 8.91
N SER A 16 4.89 -2.35 9.77
CA SER A 16 5.85 -1.78 10.69
C SER A 16 5.33 -1.81 12.14
N ALA A 17 6.15 -1.37 13.09
CA ALA A 17 5.71 -1.20 14.47
C ALA A 17 4.57 -0.16 14.63
N LEU A 18 4.43 0.77 13.67
CA LEU A 18 3.37 1.78 13.67
C LEU A 18 2.09 1.33 12.98
N THR A 19 2.14 0.30 12.16
CA THR A 19 0.97 -0.18 11.39
C THR A 19 -0.27 -0.43 12.25
N PRO A 20 -0.18 -0.98 13.49
CA PRO A 20 -1.35 -1.11 14.35
C PRO A 20 -2.11 0.20 14.60
N GLN A 21 -1.41 1.33 14.72
CA GLN A 21 -2.02 2.64 14.91
C GLN A 21 -2.73 3.14 13.64
N PHE A 22 -2.18 2.82 12.46
CA PHE A 22 -2.87 3.07 11.18
C PHE A 22 -4.16 2.27 11.07
N LEU A 23 -4.15 1.00 11.50
CA LEU A 23 -5.35 0.15 11.51
C LEU A 23 -6.40 0.68 12.48
N ASP A 24 -6.01 1.13 13.68
CA ASP A 24 -6.91 1.76 14.64
C ASP A 24 -7.61 2.98 14.05
N LEU A 25 -6.83 3.83 13.39
CA LEU A 25 -7.35 5.03 12.76
C LEU A 25 -8.29 4.72 11.59
N LEU A 26 -7.90 3.80 10.71
CA LEU A 26 -8.75 3.34 9.60
C LEU A 26 -10.08 2.75 10.11
N LYS A 27 -10.02 1.96 11.18
CA LYS A 27 -11.22 1.38 11.82
C LYS A 27 -12.14 2.47 12.39
N GLN A 28 -11.60 3.50 13.03
CA GLN A 28 -12.35 4.63 13.59
C GLN A 28 -13.16 5.36 12.50
N TYR A 29 -12.62 5.46 11.29
CA TYR A 29 -13.30 6.07 10.14
C TYR A 29 -14.07 5.07 9.27
N ASN A 30 -14.16 3.79 9.68
CA ASN A 30 -14.74 2.70 8.89
C ASN A 30 -14.16 2.62 7.48
N ALA A 31 -12.87 2.91 7.34
CA ALA A 31 -12.14 2.92 6.08
C ALA A 31 -11.37 1.62 5.87
N LYS A 32 -11.31 1.15 4.62
CA LYS A 32 -10.47 0.02 4.21
C LYS A 32 -9.37 0.50 3.29
N ALA A 33 -8.20 -0.11 3.39
CA ALA A 33 -7.02 0.26 2.60
C ALA A 33 -6.35 -0.97 1.99
N VAL A 34 -5.39 -0.73 1.11
CA VAL A 34 -4.55 -1.77 0.51
C VAL A 34 -3.12 -1.60 1.01
N PHE A 35 -2.55 -2.67 1.58
CA PHE A 35 -1.19 -2.70 2.10
C PHE A 35 -0.30 -3.54 1.19
N PHE A 36 0.67 -2.92 0.54
CA PHE A 36 1.70 -3.60 -0.24
C PHE A 36 2.86 -3.95 0.68
N CYS A 37 2.88 -5.21 1.13
CA CYS A 37 3.72 -5.67 2.22
C CYS A 37 5.02 -6.32 1.72
N VAL A 38 6.13 -5.99 2.39
CA VAL A 38 7.45 -6.58 2.18
C VAL A 38 7.56 -7.90 2.93
N GLY A 39 8.02 -8.97 2.27
CA GLY A 39 8.07 -10.32 2.84
C GLY A 39 8.82 -10.41 4.17
N GLU A 40 9.96 -9.75 4.29
CA GLU A 40 10.74 -9.69 5.55
C GLU A 40 9.96 -9.01 6.68
N GLN A 41 9.14 -8.00 6.37
CA GLN A 41 8.30 -7.33 7.36
C GLN A 41 7.09 -8.19 7.75
N ILE A 42 6.53 -8.97 6.80
CA ILE A 42 5.45 -9.93 7.09
C ILE A 42 5.93 -10.95 8.11
N GLN A 43 7.13 -11.51 7.94
CA GLN A 43 7.72 -12.47 8.89
C GLN A 43 7.95 -11.86 10.27
N LYS A 44 8.28 -10.57 10.33
CA LYS A 44 8.53 -9.85 11.58
C LYS A 44 7.26 -9.50 12.35
N TYR A 45 6.16 -9.25 11.65
CA TYR A 45 4.90 -8.78 12.22
C TYR A 45 3.68 -9.58 11.76
N PRO A 46 3.68 -10.94 11.89
CA PRO A 46 2.61 -11.78 11.35
C PRO A 46 1.23 -11.46 11.96
N GLU A 47 1.19 -11.02 13.23
CA GLU A 47 -0.07 -10.68 13.91
C GLU A 47 -0.74 -9.44 13.28
N VAL A 48 0.07 -8.48 12.82
CA VAL A 48 -0.44 -7.30 12.13
C VAL A 48 -1.13 -7.70 10.83
N LEU A 49 -0.56 -8.66 10.08
CA LEU A 49 -1.16 -9.19 8.85
C LEU A 49 -2.50 -9.91 9.12
N ARG A 50 -2.58 -10.72 10.21
CA ARG A 50 -3.83 -11.35 10.61
C ARG A 50 -4.89 -10.30 10.93
N ARG A 51 -4.49 -9.23 11.63
CA ARG A 51 -5.36 -8.11 11.94
C ARG A 51 -5.84 -7.39 10.68
N MET A 52 -4.95 -7.05 9.73
CA MET A 52 -5.31 -6.46 8.43
C MET A 52 -6.40 -7.29 7.73
N LYS A 53 -6.19 -8.61 7.64
CA LYS A 53 -7.14 -9.54 7.03
C LYS A 53 -8.49 -9.55 7.75
N THR A 54 -8.48 -9.69 9.08
CA THR A 54 -9.70 -9.75 9.91
C THR A 54 -10.51 -8.46 9.82
N GLU A 55 -9.83 -7.33 9.73
CA GLU A 55 -10.48 -6.01 9.59
C GLU A 55 -10.90 -5.69 8.16
N GLY A 56 -10.64 -6.59 7.18
CA GLY A 56 -11.10 -6.46 5.79
C GLY A 56 -10.26 -5.53 4.92
N HIS A 57 -9.00 -5.31 5.29
CA HIS A 57 -8.04 -4.65 4.41
C HIS A 57 -7.52 -5.62 3.35
N LEU A 58 -7.11 -5.12 2.19
CA LEU A 58 -6.40 -5.93 1.20
C LEU A 58 -4.90 -5.93 1.50
N VAL A 59 -4.30 -7.12 1.45
CA VAL A 59 -2.86 -7.30 1.53
C VAL A 59 -2.34 -7.70 0.15
N ALA A 60 -1.29 -7.05 -0.28
CA ALA A 60 -0.68 -7.20 -1.58
C ALA A 60 0.85 -7.39 -1.46
N ASN A 61 1.46 -7.91 -2.52
CA ASN A 61 2.87 -8.25 -2.55
C ASN A 61 3.73 -7.04 -2.95
N HIS A 62 4.83 -6.78 -2.17
CA HIS A 62 5.80 -5.71 -2.44
C HIS A 62 7.25 -6.22 -2.50
N THR A 63 7.46 -7.43 -3.05
CA THR A 63 8.71 -8.21 -3.01
C THR A 63 9.07 -8.71 -1.61
N PHE A 64 10.08 -9.57 -1.51
CA PHE A 64 10.48 -10.13 -0.23
C PHE A 64 11.43 -9.23 0.55
N SER A 65 12.51 -8.77 -0.09
CA SER A 65 13.58 -8.01 0.55
C SER A 65 13.60 -6.51 0.21
N HIS A 66 12.77 -6.07 -0.73
CA HIS A 66 12.73 -4.69 -1.24
C HIS A 66 14.08 -4.16 -1.75
N GLN A 67 14.99 -5.05 -2.21
CA GLN A 67 16.34 -4.68 -2.63
C GLN A 67 16.38 -4.20 -4.09
N PRO A 68 16.92 -2.98 -4.38
CA PRO A 68 16.94 -2.41 -5.73
C PRO A 68 17.64 -3.30 -6.77
N ARG A 69 18.72 -3.96 -6.38
CA ARG A 69 19.49 -4.86 -7.26
C ARG A 69 18.67 -6.03 -7.81
N ASN A 70 17.66 -6.49 -7.08
CA ASN A 70 16.82 -7.61 -7.52
C ASN A 70 15.88 -7.20 -8.65
N LEU A 71 15.56 -5.90 -8.78
CA LEU A 71 14.67 -5.36 -9.81
C LEU A 71 15.27 -5.38 -11.22
N LEU A 72 16.57 -5.61 -11.34
CA LEU A 72 17.28 -5.66 -12.62
C LEU A 72 17.34 -7.06 -13.24
N HIS A 73 16.90 -8.09 -12.50
CA HIS A 73 17.02 -9.49 -12.92
C HIS A 73 15.69 -10.22 -12.83
N THR A 74 15.18 -10.71 -13.96
CA THR A 74 13.87 -11.40 -14.05
C THR A 74 13.73 -12.54 -13.03
N GLN A 75 14.72 -13.45 -12.98
CA GLN A 75 14.63 -14.61 -12.08
C GLN A 75 14.61 -14.20 -10.62
N ARG A 76 15.46 -13.25 -10.21
CA ARG A 76 15.45 -12.74 -8.83
C ARG A 76 14.11 -12.10 -8.47
N LEU A 77 13.49 -11.35 -9.39
CA LEU A 77 12.16 -10.79 -9.17
C LEU A 77 11.10 -11.87 -9.00
N ILE A 78 11.13 -12.92 -9.82
CA ILE A 78 10.24 -14.07 -9.67
C ILE A 78 10.41 -14.71 -8.29
N ASP A 79 11.64 -14.91 -7.84
CA ASP A 79 11.94 -15.50 -6.54
C ASP A 79 11.47 -14.61 -5.39
N GLU A 80 11.71 -13.29 -5.47
CA GLU A 80 11.22 -12.30 -4.51
C GLU A 80 9.69 -12.31 -4.39
N ILE A 81 8.99 -12.32 -5.52
CA ILE A 81 7.52 -12.36 -5.55
C ILE A 81 7.01 -13.68 -4.94
N LYS A 82 7.55 -14.83 -5.37
CA LYS A 82 7.13 -16.15 -4.90
C LYS A 82 7.41 -16.34 -3.41
N ARG A 83 8.55 -15.86 -2.90
CA ARG A 83 8.87 -15.93 -1.47
C ARG A 83 7.87 -15.15 -0.62
N THR A 84 7.48 -13.96 -1.08
CA THR A 84 6.47 -13.16 -0.39
C THR A 84 5.11 -13.84 -0.43
N ASP A 85 4.72 -14.41 -1.59
CA ASP A 85 3.47 -15.17 -1.70
C ASP A 85 3.45 -16.38 -0.77
N ALA A 86 4.57 -17.08 -0.61
CA ALA A 86 4.67 -18.22 0.30
C ALA A 86 4.43 -17.80 1.76
N VAL A 87 5.06 -16.71 2.22
CA VAL A 87 4.84 -16.19 3.58
C VAL A 87 3.40 -15.69 3.78
N LEU A 88 2.80 -15.08 2.77
CA LEU A 88 1.38 -14.68 2.82
C LEU A 88 0.46 -15.91 2.89
N ALA A 89 0.78 -16.98 2.15
CA ALA A 89 0.00 -18.22 2.16
C ALA A 89 0.00 -18.92 3.52
N GLU A 90 1.09 -18.84 4.31
CA GLU A 90 1.15 -19.34 5.69
C GLU A 90 0.11 -18.64 6.60
N LEU A 91 -0.28 -17.41 6.25
CA LEU A 91 -1.33 -16.64 6.93
C LEU A 91 -2.71 -16.77 6.25
N ALA A 92 -2.84 -17.72 5.30
CA ALA A 92 -4.02 -17.91 4.46
C ALA A 92 -4.43 -16.62 3.71
N ILE A 93 -3.46 -15.83 3.26
CA ILE A 93 -3.64 -14.65 2.43
C ILE A 93 -3.14 -14.98 1.02
N HIS A 94 -4.03 -14.83 0.02
CA HIS A 94 -3.71 -15.02 -1.38
C HIS A 94 -4.01 -13.74 -2.14
N THR A 95 -3.07 -13.27 -2.95
CA THR A 95 -3.23 -12.02 -3.69
C THR A 95 -2.62 -12.10 -5.09
N SER A 96 -3.32 -11.56 -6.06
CA SER A 96 -2.76 -11.29 -7.39
C SER A 96 -2.16 -9.89 -7.50
N LEU A 97 -2.40 -9.03 -6.49
CA LEU A 97 -1.94 -7.64 -6.51
C LEU A 97 -0.46 -7.56 -6.17
N PHE A 98 0.23 -6.72 -6.92
CA PHE A 98 1.66 -6.46 -6.77
C PHE A 98 1.97 -4.99 -7.03
N ARG A 99 2.88 -4.43 -6.27
CA ARG A 99 3.48 -3.13 -6.56
C ARG A 99 5.00 -3.27 -6.59
N PRO A 100 5.68 -2.84 -7.68
CA PRO A 100 7.14 -2.90 -7.71
C PRO A 100 7.74 -1.87 -6.76
N PRO A 101 8.79 -2.22 -6.00
CA PRO A 101 9.56 -1.25 -5.23
C PRO A 101 9.98 -0.05 -6.07
N TYR A 102 9.93 1.14 -5.46
CA TYR A 102 10.30 2.42 -6.09
C TYR A 102 9.46 2.81 -7.33
N GLY A 103 8.43 2.03 -7.68
CA GLY A 103 7.64 2.23 -8.91
C GLY A 103 8.41 1.94 -10.21
N ILE A 104 9.45 1.14 -10.14
CA ILE A 104 10.27 0.80 -11.32
C ILE A 104 9.44 -0.01 -12.31
N THR A 105 9.52 0.40 -13.58
CA THR A 105 8.97 -0.33 -14.73
C THR A 105 10.10 -0.61 -15.72
N ASN A 106 10.41 -1.88 -15.95
CA ASN A 106 11.49 -2.31 -16.85
C ASN A 106 11.18 -3.69 -17.47
N PRO A 107 11.92 -4.11 -18.51
CA PRO A 107 11.68 -5.42 -19.16
C PRO A 107 11.83 -6.63 -18.23
N PRO A 108 12.80 -6.70 -17.28
CA PRO A 108 12.85 -7.74 -16.28
C PRO A 108 11.57 -7.86 -15.45
N LEU A 109 11.01 -6.74 -14.97
CA LEU A 109 9.77 -6.72 -14.23
C LEU A 109 8.59 -7.24 -15.08
N ALA A 110 8.45 -6.77 -16.34
CA ALA A 110 7.36 -7.21 -17.21
C ALA A 110 7.36 -8.73 -17.41
N ARG A 111 8.55 -9.35 -17.56
CA ARG A 111 8.69 -10.80 -17.64
C ARG A 111 8.33 -11.51 -16.33
N ALA A 112 8.77 -10.96 -15.18
CA ALA A 112 8.47 -11.54 -13.87
C ALA A 112 6.96 -11.48 -13.54
N ILE A 113 6.29 -10.36 -13.82
CA ILE A 113 4.85 -10.18 -13.63
C ILE A 113 4.07 -11.21 -14.47
N ARG A 114 4.45 -11.39 -15.75
CA ARG A 114 3.82 -12.40 -16.60
C ARG A 114 4.01 -13.81 -16.06
N ALA A 115 5.23 -14.15 -15.62
CA ALA A 115 5.56 -15.47 -15.09
C ALA A 115 4.87 -15.78 -13.75
N THR A 116 4.58 -14.76 -12.95
CA THR A 116 3.93 -14.89 -11.64
C THR A 116 2.44 -14.56 -11.66
N GLN A 117 1.89 -14.22 -12.82
CA GLN A 117 0.47 -13.87 -13.02
C GLN A 117 -0.02 -12.76 -12.07
N LYS A 118 0.85 -11.81 -11.74
CA LYS A 118 0.50 -10.66 -10.89
C LYS A 118 -0.14 -9.54 -11.70
N LYS A 119 -1.02 -8.78 -11.05
CA LYS A 119 -1.58 -7.51 -11.51
C LYS A 119 -0.80 -6.37 -10.83
N THR A 120 -0.09 -5.57 -11.62
CA THR A 120 0.67 -4.44 -11.10
C THR A 120 -0.24 -3.25 -10.85
N ILE A 121 -0.17 -2.68 -9.66
CA ILE A 121 -0.93 -1.50 -9.23
C ILE A 121 0.03 -0.33 -9.02
N GLY A 122 -0.19 0.76 -9.75
CA GLY A 122 0.50 2.04 -9.57
C GLY A 122 -0.18 2.97 -8.58
N TRP A 123 -0.01 4.27 -8.78
CA TRP A 123 -0.65 5.34 -8.02
C TRP A 123 -0.83 6.59 -8.88
N ASP A 124 -1.79 7.43 -8.49
CA ASP A 124 -2.00 8.74 -9.08
C ASP A 124 -1.37 9.84 -8.22
N ILE A 125 -1.45 9.68 -6.90
CA ILE A 125 -0.91 10.63 -5.93
C ILE A 125 0.15 9.95 -5.08
N ARG A 126 1.42 10.36 -5.24
CA ARG A 126 2.52 10.00 -4.35
C ARG A 126 2.64 11.06 -3.27
N SER A 127 2.45 10.67 -2.00
CA SER A 127 2.56 11.58 -0.84
C SER A 127 3.94 12.22 -0.72
N LEU A 128 5.01 11.45 -0.97
CA LEU A 128 6.40 11.76 -0.66
C LEU A 128 6.69 11.86 0.85
N ASP A 129 5.94 11.14 1.66
CA ASP A 129 6.11 11.04 3.11
C ASP A 129 7.46 10.42 3.52
N THR A 130 8.16 9.76 2.61
CA THR A 130 9.54 9.30 2.80
C THR A 130 10.58 10.43 2.77
N VAL A 131 10.24 11.60 2.22
CA VAL A 131 11.16 12.72 1.96
C VAL A 131 10.70 13.99 2.66
N ILE A 132 9.40 14.31 2.56
CA ILE A 132 8.81 15.51 3.15
C ILE A 132 8.51 15.24 4.63
N THR A 133 9.08 16.04 5.52
CA THR A 133 8.87 15.93 6.97
C THR A 133 7.76 16.87 7.48
N ASP A 134 7.48 17.94 6.76
CA ASP A 134 6.43 18.91 7.09
C ASP A 134 5.05 18.33 6.77
N GLU A 135 4.24 18.12 7.79
CA GLU A 135 2.90 17.49 7.70
C GLU A 135 1.90 18.33 6.92
N ASP A 136 1.97 19.66 7.04
CA ASP A 136 1.10 20.55 6.29
C ASP A 136 1.41 20.53 4.80
N ARG A 137 2.67 20.46 4.45
CA ARG A 137 3.12 20.31 3.06
C ARG A 137 2.71 18.95 2.49
N LEU A 138 2.82 17.86 3.29
CA LEU A 138 2.34 16.53 2.91
C LEU A 138 0.83 16.54 2.65
N PHE A 139 0.05 17.06 3.59
CA PHE A 139 -1.39 17.13 3.49
C PHE A 139 -1.82 17.93 2.25
N ARG A 140 -1.28 19.14 2.07
CA ARG A 140 -1.58 19.98 0.90
C ARG A 140 -1.16 19.31 -0.42
N ARG A 141 -0.06 18.55 -0.43
CA ARG A 141 0.39 17.82 -1.62
C ARG A 141 -0.62 16.78 -2.07
N ILE A 142 -1.20 16.05 -1.12
CA ILE A 142 -2.21 15.02 -1.42
C ILE A 142 -3.51 15.70 -1.85
N THR A 143 -4.05 16.60 -1.03
CA THR A 143 -5.39 17.16 -1.22
C THR A 143 -5.51 18.07 -2.46
N ARG A 144 -4.43 18.77 -2.83
CA ARG A 144 -4.41 19.66 -4.02
C ARG A 144 -4.56 18.89 -5.35
N LYS A 145 -4.21 17.62 -5.40
CA LYS A 145 -4.28 16.76 -6.59
C LYS A 145 -5.44 15.77 -6.54
N LEU A 146 -6.21 15.78 -5.44
CA LEU A 146 -7.22 14.78 -5.19
C LEU A 146 -8.41 14.92 -6.16
N SER A 147 -8.74 13.83 -6.80
CA SER A 147 -9.93 13.65 -7.64
C SER A 147 -10.51 12.25 -7.48
N ALA A 148 -11.73 12.06 -7.94
CA ALA A 148 -12.38 10.75 -7.92
C ALA A 148 -11.57 9.73 -8.74
N GLY A 149 -11.46 8.51 -8.23
CA GLY A 149 -10.71 7.41 -8.83
C GLY A 149 -9.24 7.38 -8.46
N ASN A 150 -8.72 8.37 -7.73
CA ASN A 150 -7.30 8.39 -7.41
C ASN A 150 -6.87 7.28 -6.44
N ILE A 151 -5.71 6.71 -6.74
CA ILE A 151 -4.94 5.81 -5.87
C ILE A 151 -3.87 6.65 -5.16
N ILE A 152 -3.92 6.69 -3.84
CA ILE A 152 -3.01 7.48 -3.00
C ILE A 152 -1.96 6.55 -2.41
N LEU A 153 -0.67 6.85 -2.65
CA LEU A 153 0.46 6.14 -2.06
C LEU A 153 0.98 6.87 -0.83
N MET A 154 1.01 6.17 0.30
CA MET A 154 1.63 6.53 1.57
C MET A 154 2.48 5.36 2.10
N HIS A 155 3.13 5.55 3.25
CA HIS A 155 3.88 4.50 3.95
C HIS A 155 3.48 4.46 5.41
N ASP A 156 3.28 3.25 5.97
CA ASP A 156 2.78 3.02 7.34
C ASP A 156 3.90 2.87 8.39
N LYS A 157 5.03 3.52 8.15
CA LYS A 157 6.24 3.44 9.00
C LYS A 157 6.71 4.78 9.58
N PHE A 158 5.97 5.87 9.35
CA PHE A 158 6.33 7.20 9.84
C PHE A 158 5.19 7.82 10.64
N GLU A 159 5.48 8.41 11.81
CA GLU A 159 4.49 9.11 12.65
C GLU A 159 3.81 10.25 11.88
N ARG A 160 4.58 11.03 11.11
CA ARG A 160 4.02 12.08 10.26
C ARG A 160 2.99 11.57 9.24
N SER A 161 3.18 10.35 8.72
CA SER A 161 2.19 9.73 7.82
C SER A 161 0.92 9.36 8.56
N LEU A 162 1.00 8.95 9.83
CA LEU A 162 -0.15 8.68 10.69
C LEU A 162 -0.94 9.95 10.96
N HIS A 163 -0.29 11.04 11.37
CA HIS A 163 -0.94 12.34 11.62
C HIS A 163 -1.57 12.91 10.34
N VAL A 164 -0.89 12.79 9.20
CA VAL A 164 -1.44 13.23 7.91
C VAL A 164 -2.60 12.34 7.47
N LEU A 165 -2.57 11.03 7.75
CA LEU A 165 -3.68 10.11 7.46
C LEU A 165 -4.94 10.52 8.22
N GLU A 166 -4.84 10.85 9.52
CA GLU A 166 -5.98 11.32 10.32
C GLU A 166 -6.66 12.53 9.67
N ARG A 167 -5.87 13.55 9.34
CA ARG A 167 -6.34 14.76 8.66
C ARG A 167 -6.94 14.45 7.28
N LEU A 168 -6.33 13.51 6.55
CA LEU A 168 -6.81 13.09 5.23
C LEU A 168 -8.15 12.36 5.32
N LEU A 169 -8.31 11.45 6.29
CA LEU A 169 -9.57 10.74 6.52
C LEU A 169 -10.72 11.71 6.85
N GLN A 170 -10.46 12.68 7.72
CA GLN A 170 -11.43 13.73 8.02
C GLN A 170 -11.77 14.56 6.77
N TYR A 171 -10.75 14.99 6.03
CA TYR A 171 -10.94 15.75 4.79
C TYR A 171 -11.76 14.98 3.74
N LEU A 172 -11.46 13.68 3.55
CA LEU A 172 -12.20 12.83 2.61
C LEU A 172 -13.68 12.73 3.00
N LYS A 173 -13.97 12.53 4.28
CA LYS A 173 -15.33 12.48 4.83
C LYS A 173 -16.08 13.80 4.59
N ASP A 174 -15.47 14.94 4.93
CA ASP A 174 -16.09 16.27 4.82
C ASP A 174 -16.36 16.68 3.36
N ASN A 175 -15.57 16.12 2.43
CA ASN A 175 -15.72 16.38 0.98
C ASN A 175 -16.49 15.27 0.24
N ASN A 176 -17.17 14.37 0.97
CA ASN A 176 -18.00 13.27 0.44
C ASN A 176 -17.24 12.31 -0.49
N TYR A 177 -15.98 12.01 -0.14
CA TYR A 177 -15.24 10.92 -0.76
C TYR A 177 -15.57 9.60 -0.07
N THR A 178 -15.72 8.54 -0.85
CA THR A 178 -15.81 7.17 -0.36
C THR A 178 -14.47 6.47 -0.56
N ILE A 179 -13.97 5.84 0.49
CA ILE A 179 -12.73 5.05 0.42
C ILE A 179 -13.12 3.64 0.03
N THR A 180 -12.49 3.12 -1.03
CA THR A 180 -12.69 1.76 -1.55
C THR A 180 -11.35 1.04 -1.69
N THR A 181 -11.40 -0.28 -1.85
CA THR A 181 -10.26 -1.12 -2.21
C THR A 181 -10.34 -1.65 -3.64
N ASP A 182 -11.33 -1.22 -4.40
CA ASP A 182 -11.54 -1.61 -5.81
C ASP A 182 -10.68 -0.75 -6.74
N PHE A 183 -10.03 -1.39 -7.75
CA PHE A 183 -9.14 -0.78 -8.74
C PHE A 183 -9.72 -0.83 -10.14
#